data_c822dd188706b32125bcf3ae79c24e73
#
_entry.id   c822dd188706b32125bcf3ae79c24e73
#
_cell.length_a   1.000
_cell.length_b   1.000
_cell.length_c   1.000
_cell.angle_alpha   90.00
_cell.angle_beta   90.00
_cell.angle_gamma   90.00
#
_symmetry.space_group_name_H-M   'P 1'
#
loop_
_entity.id
_entity.type
_entity.pdbx_description
1 polymer ?
#
loop_
_entity_poly.entity_id
_entity_poly.type
_entity_poly.pdbx_seq_one_letter_code
_entity_poly.pdbx_strand_id
1 'polypeptide(L)' 'MLARLPEPHRIVLALRYMDDCSVPECAELIGRSVHATEALLVRARRAFRKLYPEGGVS' A
#
# COMPACT_ATOMS: atom_id res chain seq x y z
N MET A 1 -4.13 -10.98 7.14
CA MET A 1 -4.79 -9.88 6.78
C MET A 1 -4.38 -9.32 5.50
N LEU A 2 -3.19 -8.82 5.36
CA LEU A 2 -2.73 -8.30 4.09
C LEU A 2 -2.75 -9.35 3.00
N ALA A 3 -2.72 -10.61 3.37
CA ALA A 3 -2.71 -11.69 2.38
C ALA A 3 -3.96 -11.69 1.49
N ARG A 4 -5.02 -11.01 1.91
CA ARG A 4 -6.22 -10.94 1.10
C ARG A 4 -6.13 -9.91 -0.01
N LEU A 5 -5.13 -9.05 0.03
CA LEU A 5 -4.96 -8.03 -1.00
C LEU A 5 -4.14 -8.58 -2.16
N PRO A 6 -4.36 -8.03 -3.37
CA PRO A 6 -3.46 -8.36 -4.47
C PRO A 6 -2.02 -8.05 -4.10
N GLU A 7 -1.11 -8.81 -4.67
CA GLU A 7 0.29 -8.67 -4.30
C GLU A 7 0.84 -7.26 -4.38
N PRO A 8 0.59 -6.50 -5.46
CA PRO A 8 1.14 -5.15 -5.52
C PRO A 8 0.66 -4.27 -4.37
N HIS A 9 -0.61 -4.41 -3.99
CA HIS A 9 -1.15 -3.63 -2.89
C HIS A 9 -0.53 -4.02 -1.57
N ARG A 10 -0.35 -5.32 -1.39
CA ARG A 10 0.23 -5.84 -0.16
C ARG A 10 1.66 -5.37 0.02
N ILE A 11 2.44 -5.43 -1.04
CA ILE A 11 3.84 -5.05 -0.98
C ILE A 11 3.98 -3.57 -0.65
N VAL A 12 3.25 -2.73 -1.34
CA VAL A 12 3.40 -1.29 -1.15
C VAL A 12 2.92 -0.85 0.22
N LEU A 13 1.88 -1.50 0.74
CA LEU A 13 1.42 -1.18 2.09
C LEU A 13 2.44 -1.62 3.12
N ALA A 14 3.04 -2.78 2.93
CA ALA A 14 4.04 -3.27 3.84
C ALA A 14 5.25 -2.34 3.88
N LEU A 15 5.72 -1.91 2.73
CA LEU A 15 6.87 -1.02 2.66
C LEU A 15 6.56 0.32 3.32
N ARG A 16 5.37 0.84 3.06
CA ARG A 16 5.02 2.16 3.55
C ARG A 16 4.77 2.19 5.06
N TYR A 17 4.11 1.16 5.56
CA TYR A 17 3.66 1.18 6.95
C TYR A 17 4.48 0.32 7.90
N MET A 18 5.06 -0.75 7.40
CA MET A 18 5.86 -1.62 8.26
C MET A 18 7.34 -1.25 8.20
N ASP A 19 7.84 -0.93 7.02
CA ASP A 19 9.23 -0.57 6.87
C ASP A 19 9.46 0.93 6.90
N ASP A 20 8.38 1.68 6.98
CA ASP A 20 8.46 3.13 7.10
C ASP A 20 9.20 3.78 5.94
N CYS A 21 9.07 3.23 4.77
CA CYS A 21 9.70 3.78 3.58
C CYS A 21 8.94 5.00 3.09
N SER A 22 9.67 5.96 2.57
CA SER A 22 9.06 7.10 1.92
C SER A 22 8.49 6.66 0.57
N VAL A 23 7.62 7.48 -0.03
CA VAL A 23 7.05 7.15 -1.33
C VAL A 23 8.14 6.97 -2.38
N PRO A 24 9.15 7.86 -2.49
CA PRO A 24 10.23 7.62 -3.44
C PRO A 24 10.97 6.32 -3.21
N GLU A 25 11.17 5.95 -1.95
CA GLU A 25 11.82 4.69 -1.63
C GLU A 25 10.97 3.50 -2.05
N CYS A 26 9.68 3.58 -1.79
CA CYS A 26 8.78 2.53 -2.23
C CYS A 26 8.81 2.38 -3.75
N ALA A 27 8.78 3.51 -4.44
CA ALA A 27 8.81 3.52 -5.90
C ALA A 27 10.04 2.80 -6.43
N GLU A 28 11.17 3.10 -5.81
CA GLU A 28 12.41 2.49 -6.21
C GLU A 28 12.41 0.98 -6.00
N LEU A 29 11.93 0.58 -4.84
CA LEU A 29 11.92 -0.85 -4.49
C LEU A 29 10.98 -1.67 -5.36
N ILE A 30 9.85 -1.10 -5.75
CA ILE A 30 8.89 -1.83 -6.57
C ILE A 30 9.10 -1.59 -8.06
N GLY A 31 10.05 -0.73 -8.43
CA GLY A 31 10.37 -0.49 -9.83
C GLY A 31 9.32 0.32 -10.57
N ARG A 32 8.69 1.27 -9.90
CA ARG A 32 7.69 2.12 -10.51
C ARG A 32 8.03 3.58 -10.27
N SER A 33 7.40 4.46 -11.02
CA SER A 33 7.61 5.90 -10.81
C SER A 33 6.92 6.30 -9.50
N VAL A 34 7.32 7.46 -8.98
CA VAL A 34 6.71 7.99 -7.77
C VAL A 34 5.22 8.19 -7.99
N HIS A 35 4.87 8.75 -9.15
CA HIS A 35 3.46 9.00 -9.46
C HIS A 35 2.65 7.71 -9.47
N ALA A 36 3.17 6.67 -10.12
CA ALA A 36 2.50 5.37 -10.17
C ALA A 36 2.40 4.76 -8.78
N THR A 37 3.44 4.95 -7.98
CA THR A 37 3.46 4.42 -6.62
C THR A 37 2.40 5.10 -5.76
N GLU A 38 2.25 6.41 -5.92
CA GLU A 38 1.23 7.13 -5.17
C GLU A 38 -0.16 6.65 -5.54
N ALA A 39 -0.41 6.45 -6.84
CA ALA A 39 -1.69 5.93 -7.29
C ALA A 39 -1.94 4.54 -6.71
N LEU A 40 -0.90 3.72 -6.70
CA LEU A 40 -1.01 2.38 -6.16
C LEU A 40 -1.32 2.41 -4.66
N LEU A 41 -0.69 3.31 -3.94
CA LEU A 41 -0.95 3.46 -2.50
C LEU A 41 -2.40 3.85 -2.24
N VAL A 42 -2.94 4.77 -3.04
CA VAL A 42 -4.33 5.17 -2.88
C VAL A 42 -5.25 3.97 -3.10
N ARG A 43 -5.00 3.21 -4.14
CA ARG A 43 -5.81 2.03 -4.44
C ARG A 43 -5.66 0.97 -3.36
N ALA A 44 -4.44 0.79 -2.89
CA ALA A 44 -4.17 -0.21 -1.86
C ALA A 44 -4.92 0.14 -0.57
N ARG A 45 -4.91 1.41 -0.20
CA ARG A 45 -5.62 1.84 1.00
C ARG A 45 -7.12 1.67 0.86
N ARG A 46 -7.65 1.94 -0.33
CA ARG A 46 -9.07 1.74 -0.58
C ARG A 46 -9.45 0.28 -0.49
N ALA A 47 -8.63 -0.58 -1.09
CA ALA A 47 -8.88 -2.01 -1.04
C ALA A 47 -8.82 -2.53 0.40
N PHE A 48 -7.85 -2.04 1.15
CA PHE A 48 -7.73 -2.45 2.54
C PHE A 48 -8.96 -2.03 3.33
N ARG A 49 -9.40 -0.80 3.12
CA ARG A 49 -10.55 -0.27 3.82
C ARG A 49 -11.82 -1.05 3.49
N LYS A 50 -11.92 -1.53 2.26
CA LYS A 50 -13.05 -2.33 1.85
C LYS A 50 -13.09 -3.65 2.59
N LEU A 51 -11.93 -4.27 2.80
CA LEU A 51 -11.84 -5.53 3.50
C LEU A 51 -12.02 -5.37 5.02
N TYR A 52 -11.61 -4.21 5.55
CA TYR A 52 -11.64 -3.96 6.98
C TYR A 52 -12.29 -2.61 7.25
N PRO A 53 -13.58 -2.53 7.01
CA PRO A 53 -14.26 -1.24 7.07
C PRO A 53 -14.20 -0.60 8.42
N GLU A 54 -14.07 -1.22 9.40
CA GLU A 54 -14.04 -0.71 10.65
C GLU A 54 -13.12 -0.37 11.13
N GLY A 55 -12.83 -0.56 10.88
CA GLY A 55 -12.05 -0.18 11.14
C GLY A 55 -11.85 0.27 12.11
N GLY A 56 -12.08 0.02 12.33
CA GLY A 56 -11.92 0.36 13.24
C GLY A 56 -11.08 1.22 13.30
N VAL A 57 -10.91 1.49 12.98
CA VAL A 57 -10.08 2.10 12.91
C VAL A 57 -10.23 3.13 13.08
N SER A 58 -10.47 3.37 13.33
CA SER A 58 -10.42 4.25 13.47
C SER A 58 -10.08 4.81 13.53
#